data_86c76d33ed09b08095b185d2727f82ef
#
_entry.id   86c76d33ed09b08095b185d2727f82ef
#
_cell.length_a   1.000
_cell.length_b   1.000
_cell.length_c   1.000
_cell.angle_alpha   90.00
_cell.angle_beta   90.00
_cell.angle_gamma   90.00
#
_symmetry.space_group_name_H-M   'P 1'
#
loop_
_entity.id
_entity.type
_entity.pdbx_description
1 polymer ?
#
loop_
_entity_poly.entity_id
_entity_poly.type
_entity_poly.pdbx_seq_one_letter_code
_entity_poly.pdbx_strand_id
1 'polypeptide(L)'
;MSLVFKTPKSENLTSAGILILRIGLAFGFFWAGSGKVSDPAGFGGMLNMMTGMDPMMATNLALVIGVFELLSGTFVLIGLITRPAAIFQIVILIGALSMFGLDFTQGPGIWKDPALIGVAIMLVLNGSGKFGIDYLISKKFNRIKESEKQ
;
A
#
# COMPACT_ATOMS: atom_id res chain seq x y z
N MET A 1 -9.78 30.57 -20.34
CA MET A 1 -10.48 29.27 -20.38
C MET A 1 -9.64 28.08 -20.84
N SER A 2 -8.39 28.26 -21.30
CA SER A 2 -7.53 27.14 -21.81
C SER A 2 -6.71 26.38 -20.77
N LEU A 3 -6.56 26.88 -19.55
CA LEU A 3 -5.74 26.24 -18.49
C LEU A 3 -6.42 25.04 -17.83
N VAL A 4 -7.76 25.00 -17.80
CA VAL A 4 -8.53 23.93 -17.12
C VAL A 4 -8.48 22.61 -17.89
N PHE A 5 -8.24 22.65 -19.21
CA PHE A 5 -8.26 21.45 -20.08
C PHE A 5 -6.86 21.03 -20.57
N LYS A 6 -5.78 21.70 -20.17
CA LYS A 6 -4.43 21.27 -20.50
C LYS A 6 -3.98 20.19 -19.51
N THR A 7 -3.99 18.94 -19.91
CA THR A 7 -3.29 17.86 -19.18
C THR A 7 -1.81 18.15 -19.16
N PRO A 8 -1.19 18.32 -17.99
CA PRO A 8 0.25 18.52 -17.89
C PRO A 8 0.97 17.25 -18.37
N LYS A 9 1.69 17.33 -19.49
CA LYS A 9 2.55 16.24 -20.02
C LYS A 9 3.91 16.16 -19.32
N SER A 10 4.09 16.76 -18.15
CA SER A 10 5.37 16.74 -17.45
C SER A 10 5.51 15.45 -16.67
N GLU A 11 6.50 14.61 -17.05
CA GLU A 11 6.85 13.40 -16.31
C GLU A 11 7.18 13.67 -14.83
N ASN A 12 7.67 14.87 -14.52
CA ASN A 12 7.95 15.27 -13.14
C ASN A 12 6.68 15.48 -12.33
N LEU A 13 5.64 16.09 -12.92
CA LEU A 13 4.33 16.25 -12.25
C LEU A 13 3.66 14.89 -12.02
N THR A 14 3.72 13.99 -12.98
CA THR A 14 3.22 12.62 -12.81
C THR A 14 3.96 11.91 -11.69
N SER A 15 5.29 12.01 -11.65
CA SER A 15 6.11 11.40 -10.60
C SER A 15 5.86 12.01 -9.22
N ALA A 16 5.59 13.31 -9.15
CA ALA A 16 5.18 13.98 -7.90
C ALA A 16 3.81 13.49 -7.43
N GLY A 17 2.86 13.33 -8.34
CA GLY A 17 1.55 12.72 -8.03
C GLY A 17 1.69 11.30 -7.48
N ILE A 18 2.52 10.47 -8.11
CA ILE A 18 2.82 9.11 -7.62
C ILE A 18 3.44 9.14 -6.22
N LEU A 19 4.35 10.07 -5.93
CA LEU A 19 4.94 10.23 -4.59
C LEU A 19 3.86 10.56 -3.54
N ILE A 20 2.94 11.47 -3.85
CA ILE A 20 1.82 11.83 -2.96
C ILE A 20 0.93 10.60 -2.70
N LEU A 21 0.60 9.83 -3.73
CA LEU A 21 -0.18 8.60 -3.59
C LEU A 21 0.54 7.56 -2.71
N ARG A 22 1.86 7.42 -2.85
CA ARG A 22 2.68 6.53 -2.01
C ARG A 22 2.66 6.95 -0.55
N ILE A 23 2.80 8.26 -0.26
CA ILE A 23 2.73 8.79 1.11
C ILE A 23 1.34 8.50 1.73
N GLY A 24 0.26 8.78 1.00
CA GLY A 24 -1.10 8.54 1.49
C GLY A 24 -1.39 7.07 1.77
N LEU A 25 -0.98 6.18 0.85
CA LEU A 25 -1.17 4.74 1.00
C LEU A 25 -0.33 4.19 2.17
N ALA A 26 0.95 4.58 2.25
CA ALA A 26 1.84 4.18 3.33
C ALA A 26 1.32 4.62 4.71
N PHE A 27 0.80 5.85 4.82
CA PHE A 27 0.20 6.35 6.07
C PHE A 27 -0.96 5.47 6.52
N GLY A 28 -1.86 5.07 5.61
CA GLY A 28 -2.97 4.16 5.93
C GLY A 28 -2.50 2.81 6.48
N PHE A 29 -1.46 2.23 5.86
CA PHE A 29 -0.87 0.96 6.29
C PHE A 29 -0.07 1.07 7.58
N PHE A 30 0.64 2.19 7.82
CA PHE A 30 1.29 2.44 9.11
C PHE A 30 0.26 2.56 10.24
N TRP A 31 -0.84 3.27 10.01
CA TRP A 31 -1.90 3.39 10.99
C TRP A 31 -2.51 2.04 11.33
N ALA A 32 -2.90 1.26 10.33
CA ALA A 32 -3.52 -0.05 10.51
C ALA A 32 -2.55 -1.07 11.15
N GLY A 33 -1.30 -1.11 10.67
CA GLY A 33 -0.28 -2.02 11.16
C GLY A 33 0.17 -1.70 12.59
N SER A 34 0.36 -0.41 12.92
CA SER A 34 0.73 -0.01 14.28
C SER A 34 -0.34 -0.39 15.30
N GLY A 35 -1.62 -0.23 14.97
CA GLY A 35 -2.71 -0.67 15.84
C GLY A 35 -2.66 -2.18 16.14
N LYS A 36 -2.46 -3.02 15.11
CA LYS A 36 -2.39 -4.47 15.25
C LYS A 36 -1.13 -4.95 16.01
N VAL A 37 -0.01 -4.24 15.85
CA VAL A 37 1.23 -4.56 16.56
C VAL A 37 1.17 -4.10 18.01
N SER A 38 0.53 -2.97 18.30
CA SER A 38 0.39 -2.44 19.67
C SER A 38 -0.62 -3.23 20.50
N ASP A 39 -1.69 -3.70 19.89
CA ASP A 39 -2.74 -4.51 20.52
C ASP A 39 -3.15 -5.69 19.63
N PRO A 40 -2.31 -6.73 19.52
CA PRO A 40 -2.63 -7.91 18.72
C PRO A 40 -3.84 -8.67 19.25
N ALA A 41 -4.05 -8.64 20.58
CA ALA A 41 -5.17 -9.35 21.22
C ALA A 41 -6.52 -8.69 20.88
N GLY A 42 -6.59 -7.36 20.81
CA GLY A 42 -7.80 -6.64 20.42
C GLY A 42 -8.25 -6.99 19.01
N PHE A 43 -7.34 -6.89 18.02
CA PHE A 43 -7.65 -7.28 16.64
C PHE A 43 -7.86 -8.80 16.50
N GLY A 44 -7.05 -9.61 17.21
CA GLY A 44 -7.20 -11.07 17.26
C GLY A 44 -8.56 -11.52 17.83
N GLY A 45 -9.03 -10.83 18.87
CA GLY A 45 -10.38 -11.08 19.42
C GLY A 45 -11.48 -10.84 18.39
N MET A 46 -11.36 -9.78 17.59
CA MET A 46 -12.29 -9.51 16.49
C MET A 46 -12.22 -10.60 15.40
N LEU A 47 -11.03 -11.04 15.02
CA LEU A 47 -10.84 -12.16 14.09
C LEU A 47 -11.48 -13.46 14.62
N ASN A 48 -11.26 -13.78 15.91
CA ASN A 48 -11.88 -14.94 16.55
C ASN A 48 -13.42 -14.88 16.49
N MET A 49 -14.02 -13.74 16.81
CA MET A 49 -15.47 -13.56 16.76
C MET A 49 -16.04 -13.74 15.34
N MET A 50 -15.32 -13.29 14.32
CA MET A 50 -15.79 -13.33 12.93
C MET A 50 -15.57 -14.68 12.24
N THR A 51 -14.50 -15.38 12.60
CA THR A 51 -14.06 -16.59 11.89
C THR A 51 -14.21 -17.87 12.70
N GLY A 52 -14.44 -17.77 14.01
CA GLY A 52 -14.38 -18.91 14.93
C GLY A 52 -12.98 -19.50 15.13
N MET A 53 -11.93 -18.78 14.67
CA MET A 53 -10.53 -19.21 14.81
C MET A 53 -10.14 -19.26 16.29
N ASP A 54 -9.24 -20.20 16.65
CA ASP A 54 -8.66 -20.25 17.99
C ASP A 54 -8.11 -18.88 18.42
N PRO A 55 -8.36 -18.41 19.66
CA PRO A 55 -7.95 -17.08 20.11
C PRO A 55 -6.44 -16.81 20.02
N MET A 56 -5.62 -17.83 20.30
CA MET A 56 -4.15 -17.69 20.22
C MET A 56 -3.69 -17.58 18.77
N MET A 57 -4.28 -18.40 17.88
CA MET A 57 -4.00 -18.30 16.43
C MET A 57 -4.43 -16.96 15.87
N ALA A 58 -5.61 -16.47 16.26
CA ALA A 58 -6.13 -15.19 15.81
C ALA A 58 -5.24 -14.01 16.26
N THR A 59 -4.74 -14.04 17.50
CA THR A 59 -3.81 -13.03 18.03
C THR A 59 -2.46 -13.06 17.30
N ASN A 60 -1.91 -14.25 17.06
CA ASN A 60 -0.66 -14.38 16.31
C ASN A 60 -0.82 -13.92 14.85
N LEU A 61 -1.95 -14.26 14.21
CA LEU A 61 -2.25 -13.81 12.85
C LEU A 61 -2.39 -12.28 12.79
N ALA A 62 -3.03 -11.67 13.77
CA ALA A 62 -3.16 -10.21 13.90
C ALA A 62 -1.78 -9.54 13.95
N LEU A 63 -0.86 -10.06 14.77
CA LEU A 63 0.51 -9.55 14.86
C LEU A 63 1.26 -9.68 13.53
N VAL A 64 1.18 -10.85 12.89
CA VAL A 64 1.82 -11.11 11.59
C VAL A 64 1.30 -10.14 10.53
N ILE A 65 -0.02 -9.98 10.42
CA ILE A 65 -0.63 -9.02 9.49
C ILE A 65 -0.12 -7.61 9.77
N GLY A 66 -0.12 -7.17 11.04
CA GLY A 66 0.36 -5.84 11.43
C GLY A 66 1.81 -5.58 11.03
N VAL A 67 2.71 -6.54 11.26
CA VAL A 67 4.12 -6.44 10.85
C VAL A 67 4.25 -6.31 9.33
N PHE A 68 3.53 -7.13 8.57
CA PHE A 68 3.56 -7.06 7.10
C PHE A 68 2.93 -5.78 6.55
N GLU A 69 1.92 -5.22 7.20
CA GLU A 69 1.36 -3.91 6.87
C GLU A 69 2.41 -2.80 7.04
N LEU A 70 3.16 -2.79 8.15
CA LEU A 70 4.24 -1.83 8.40
C LEU A 70 5.37 -1.98 7.37
N LEU A 71 5.79 -3.20 7.07
CA LEU A 71 6.83 -3.48 6.08
C LEU A 71 6.40 -3.03 4.68
N SER A 72 5.20 -3.41 4.24
CA SER A 72 4.70 -3.01 2.91
C SER A 72 4.49 -1.51 2.80
N GLY A 73 4.01 -0.86 3.87
CA GLY A 73 3.93 0.59 3.96
C GLY A 73 5.29 1.25 3.79
N THR A 74 6.33 0.72 4.45
CA THR A 74 7.71 1.21 4.31
C THR A 74 8.21 1.06 2.88
N PHE A 75 8.04 -0.11 2.26
CA PHE A 75 8.48 -0.34 0.88
C PHE A 75 7.78 0.57 -0.12
N VAL A 76 6.48 0.79 0.03
CA VAL A 76 5.73 1.75 -0.79
C VAL A 76 6.22 3.17 -0.55
N LEU A 77 6.45 3.58 0.71
CA LEU A 77 6.89 4.94 1.05
C LEU A 77 8.24 5.27 0.39
N ILE A 78 9.24 4.41 0.54
CA ILE A 78 10.58 4.64 -0.05
C ILE A 78 10.63 4.32 -1.54
N GLY A 79 9.62 3.63 -2.09
CA GLY A 79 9.55 3.23 -3.49
C GLY A 79 10.53 2.14 -3.86
N LEU A 80 10.69 1.17 -2.96
CA LEU A 80 11.48 -0.04 -3.16
C LEU A 80 10.53 -1.22 -3.34
N ILE A 81 10.75 -2.03 -4.38
CA ILE A 81 9.84 -3.13 -4.75
C ILE A 81 8.37 -2.70 -4.74
N THR A 82 8.11 -1.49 -5.25
CA THR A 82 6.81 -0.82 -5.14
C THR A 82 5.66 -1.66 -5.66
N ARG A 83 5.83 -2.32 -6.83
CA ARG A 83 4.78 -3.14 -7.44
C ARG A 83 4.41 -4.36 -6.59
N PRO A 84 5.34 -5.22 -6.15
CA PRO A 84 5.04 -6.33 -5.24
C PRO A 84 4.41 -5.87 -3.93
N ALA A 85 4.92 -4.79 -3.32
CA ALA A 85 4.36 -4.24 -2.09
C ALA A 85 2.92 -3.74 -2.27
N ALA A 86 2.62 -3.07 -3.38
CA ALA A 86 1.27 -2.60 -3.70
C ALA A 86 0.31 -3.78 -3.98
N ILE A 87 0.76 -4.85 -4.66
CA ILE A 87 -0.05 -6.07 -4.85
C ILE A 87 -0.40 -6.69 -3.50
N PHE A 88 0.58 -6.82 -2.61
CA PHE A 88 0.35 -7.33 -1.26
C PHE A 88 -0.69 -6.48 -0.51
N GLN A 89 -0.58 -5.15 -0.60
CA GLN A 89 -1.56 -4.24 0.01
C GLN A 89 -2.97 -4.41 -0.55
N ILE A 90 -3.12 -4.64 -1.86
CA ILE A 90 -4.42 -4.97 -2.47
C ILE A 90 -5.00 -6.24 -1.87
N VAL A 91 -4.20 -7.29 -1.70
CA VAL A 91 -4.65 -8.56 -1.10
C VAL A 91 -5.15 -8.36 0.33
N ILE A 92 -4.42 -7.60 1.14
CA ILE A 92 -4.84 -7.27 2.52
C ILE A 92 -6.15 -6.47 2.53
N LEU A 93 -6.28 -5.45 1.67
CA LEU A 93 -7.49 -4.62 1.60
C LEU A 93 -8.72 -5.43 1.12
N ILE A 94 -8.54 -6.31 0.13
CA ILE A 94 -9.62 -7.21 -0.32
C ILE A 94 -9.99 -8.18 0.81
N GLY A 95 -9.01 -8.72 1.54
CA GLY A 95 -9.26 -9.56 2.71
C GLY A 95 -10.07 -8.82 3.78
N ALA A 96 -9.72 -7.58 4.09
CA ALA A 96 -10.45 -6.74 5.02
C ALA A 96 -11.90 -6.49 4.54
N LEU A 97 -12.09 -6.13 3.27
CA LEU A 97 -13.43 -5.94 2.69
C LEU A 97 -14.28 -7.22 2.70
N SER A 98 -13.67 -8.39 2.49
CA SER A 98 -14.39 -9.66 2.54
C SER A 98 -14.85 -10.02 3.94
N MET A 99 -14.09 -9.62 4.96
CA MET A 99 -14.41 -9.91 6.37
C MET A 99 -15.40 -8.92 6.96
N PHE A 100 -15.19 -7.62 6.71
CA PHE A 100 -15.99 -6.56 7.33
C PHE A 100 -17.18 -6.10 6.46
N GLY A 101 -17.18 -6.47 5.17
CA GLY A 101 -18.20 -6.04 4.21
C GLY A 101 -18.13 -4.55 3.88
N LEU A 102 -19.05 -4.08 3.04
CA LEU A 102 -19.27 -2.66 2.74
C LEU A 102 -20.45 -2.10 3.55
N ASP A 103 -20.52 -2.45 4.83
CA ASP A 103 -21.58 -1.94 5.68
C ASP A 103 -21.31 -0.48 6.08
N PHE A 104 -22.04 0.43 5.46
CA PHE A 104 -21.94 1.87 5.69
C PHE A 104 -22.38 2.29 7.11
N THR A 105 -22.97 1.40 7.89
CA THR A 105 -23.40 1.69 9.27
C THR A 105 -22.27 1.49 10.29
N GLN A 106 -21.23 0.75 9.93
CA GLN A 106 -20.10 0.39 10.81
C GLN A 106 -19.03 1.50 10.97
N GLY A 107 -19.29 2.70 10.47
CA GLY A 107 -18.39 3.85 10.62
C GLY A 107 -17.34 4.00 9.50
N PRO A 108 -16.51 5.05 9.57
CA PRO A 108 -15.65 5.48 8.46
C PRO A 108 -14.47 4.55 8.16
N GLY A 109 -14.24 3.49 8.96
CA GLY A 109 -13.07 2.63 8.85
C GLY A 109 -12.95 1.88 7.53
N ILE A 110 -14.07 1.48 6.92
CA ILE A 110 -14.10 0.57 5.76
C ILE A 110 -14.20 1.33 4.43
N TRP A 111 -14.74 2.54 4.44
CA TRP A 111 -14.97 3.32 3.20
C TRP A 111 -13.67 3.73 2.50
N LYS A 112 -12.58 3.86 3.26
CA LYS A 112 -11.27 4.18 2.70
C LYS A 112 -10.69 3.04 1.86
N ASP A 113 -11.05 1.78 2.13
CA ASP A 113 -10.40 0.62 1.54
C ASP A 113 -10.58 0.53 0.01
N PRO A 114 -11.77 0.78 -0.59
CA PRO A 114 -11.89 0.87 -2.04
C PRO A 114 -11.03 1.97 -2.67
N ALA A 115 -10.91 3.13 -2.01
CA ALA A 115 -10.05 4.21 -2.48
C ALA A 115 -8.57 3.84 -2.40
N LEU A 116 -8.14 3.19 -1.30
CA LEU A 116 -6.77 2.70 -1.14
C LEU A 116 -6.44 1.60 -2.15
N ILE A 117 -7.39 0.72 -2.50
CA ILE A 117 -7.22 -0.26 -3.58
C ILE A 117 -6.96 0.46 -4.90
N GLY A 118 -7.73 1.49 -5.23
CA GLY A 118 -7.51 2.30 -6.44
C GLY A 118 -6.11 2.92 -6.49
N VAL A 119 -5.65 3.46 -5.36
CA VAL A 119 -4.28 3.99 -5.23
C VAL A 119 -3.23 2.90 -5.41
N ALA A 120 -3.41 1.74 -4.78
CA ALA A 120 -2.49 0.61 -4.90
C ALA A 120 -2.43 0.08 -6.34
N ILE A 121 -3.56 -0.02 -7.05
CA ILE A 121 -3.60 -0.38 -8.48
C ILE A 121 -2.79 0.63 -9.31
N MET A 122 -2.94 1.92 -9.06
CA MET A 122 -2.13 2.95 -9.73
C MET A 122 -0.63 2.74 -9.52
N LEU A 123 -0.20 2.33 -8.32
CA LEU A 123 1.20 2.03 -8.04
C LEU A 123 1.68 0.74 -8.72
N VAL A 124 0.83 -0.27 -8.85
CA VAL A 124 1.14 -1.49 -9.63
C VAL A 124 1.40 -1.15 -11.09
N LEU A 125 0.56 -0.30 -11.68
CA LEU A 125 0.67 0.08 -13.09
C LEU A 125 1.89 0.98 -13.36
N ASN A 126 2.09 2.01 -12.54
CA ASN A 126 3.10 3.06 -12.79
C ASN A 126 4.43 2.80 -12.06
N GLY A 127 4.46 1.94 -11.03
CA GLY A 127 5.64 1.73 -10.19
C GLY A 127 5.91 2.92 -9.25
N SER A 128 7.18 3.07 -8.85
CA SER A 128 7.59 4.06 -7.84
C SER A 128 7.63 5.52 -8.32
N GLY A 129 7.55 5.76 -9.64
CA GLY A 129 7.87 7.06 -10.24
C GLY A 129 9.35 7.42 -10.09
N LYS A 130 9.73 8.63 -10.55
CA LYS A 130 11.14 9.09 -10.54
C LYS A 130 11.72 9.29 -9.14
N PHE A 131 10.87 9.45 -8.12
CA PHE A 131 11.26 9.69 -6.72
C PHE A 131 11.34 8.40 -5.89
N GLY A 132 11.30 7.23 -6.51
CA GLY A 132 11.45 5.95 -5.82
C GLY A 132 12.82 5.31 -6.02
N ILE A 133 13.21 4.45 -5.07
CA ILE A 133 14.45 3.69 -5.12
C ILE A 133 14.48 2.76 -6.35
N ASP A 134 13.35 2.15 -6.74
CA ASP A 134 13.24 1.31 -7.93
C ASP A 134 13.74 2.03 -9.21
N TYR A 135 13.40 3.33 -9.35
CA TYR A 135 13.84 4.13 -10.47
C TYR A 135 15.36 4.36 -10.45
N LEU A 136 15.94 4.64 -9.29
CA LEU A 136 17.38 4.85 -9.15
C LEU A 136 18.16 3.58 -9.48
N ILE A 137 17.67 2.42 -9.02
CA ILE A 137 18.26 1.10 -9.32
C ILE A 137 18.19 0.83 -10.83
N SER A 138 17.02 1.01 -11.45
CA SER A 138 16.84 0.74 -12.89
C SER A 138 17.73 1.65 -13.75
N LYS A 139 17.87 2.93 -13.38
CA LYS A 139 18.74 3.88 -14.07
C LYS A 139 20.21 3.49 -13.98
N LYS A 140 20.66 3.03 -12.81
CA LYS A 140 22.04 2.56 -12.62
C LYS A 140 22.32 1.32 -13.47
N PHE A 141 21.37 0.37 -13.48
CA PHE A 141 21.51 -0.88 -14.24
C PHE A 141 21.59 -0.65 -15.76
N ASN A 142 20.75 0.28 -16.27
CA ASN A 142 20.79 0.63 -17.69
C ASN A 142 22.11 1.28 -18.11
N ARG A 143 22.70 2.14 -17.26
CA ARG A 143 24.02 2.75 -17.53
C ARG A 143 25.14 1.71 -17.62
N ILE A 144 25.13 0.70 -16.75
CA ILE A 144 26.13 -0.38 -16.77
C ILE A 144 26.02 -1.17 -18.08
N LYS A 145 24.78 -1.53 -18.48
CA LYS A 145 24.56 -2.26 -19.74
C LYS A 145 24.97 -1.46 -20.99
N GLU A 146 24.88 -0.14 -20.96
CA GLU A 146 25.34 0.71 -22.06
C GLU A 146 26.88 0.77 -22.14
N SER A 147 27.56 0.78 -20.99
CA SER A 147 29.03 0.78 -20.93
C SER A 147 29.66 -0.57 -21.31
N GLU A 148 28.94 -1.69 -21.16
CA GLU A 148 29.42 -3.01 -21.60
C GLU A 148 29.26 -3.26 -23.11
N LYS A 149 28.53 -2.40 -23.81
CA LYS A 149 28.29 -2.51 -25.27
C LYS A 149 29.27 -1.65 -26.13
N GLN A 150 30.10 -0.83 -25.48
CA GLN A 150 31.12 -0.01 -26.11
C GLN A 150 32.52 -0.67 -26.01
#